data_9d91be3d5fd9da412ced8708ccdec145
#
_entry.id   9d91be3d5fd9da412ced8708ccdec145
#
_cell.length_a   1.000
_cell.length_b   1.000
_cell.length_c   1.000
_cell.angle_alpha   90.00
_cell.angle_beta   90.00
_cell.angle_gamma   90.00
#
_symmetry.space_group_name_H-M   'P 1'
#
loop_
_entity.id
_entity.type
_entity.pdbx_description
1 polymer ?
#
loop_
_entity_poly.entity_id
_entity_poly.type
_entity_poly.pdbx_seq_one_letter_code
_entity_poly.pdbx_strand_id
1 'polypeptide(L)'
;RFNIYGNTNYAIQYLNQEFPGQIEWDPKHINITSIDIETKFEDGFPHPDIADQEVTAITCKNNIDDIYYVFGCGEYDVEKSYMQTNQVIYTKCNDEKELLMRYVIHMQDVDIITGWNVRFFDIPYLVNRIASVCGETIMKKLSPWGDIAERKIETFGHERQTFELKGVTILDYLEIYKKFTYVPRESYKLDHIGHVELGEKKLSYEEFGDLNILYAKNYQKFIDYNIKDVELIDRLEDKLGLITLAMTMAYKGGVNYNDVMGTVAIWDSIIYRDLDMIGVAIPQPKSHKKESYPGGYVKDPMVGKHDWVVSFDLNSLYPSIIMQYNM
;
A
#
# COMPACT_ATOMS: atom_id res chain seq x y z
N ARG A 1 21.21 10.89 -36.70
CA ARG A 1 20.71 10.39 -35.40
C ARG A 1 21.24 8.97 -35.24
N PHE A 2 21.90 8.67 -34.15
CA PHE A 2 22.32 7.32 -33.83
C PHE A 2 21.13 6.53 -33.22
N ASN A 3 20.99 5.27 -33.61
CA ASN A 3 20.08 4.37 -32.93
C ASN A 3 20.75 3.90 -31.63
N ILE A 4 20.11 4.16 -30.49
CA ILE A 4 20.55 3.71 -29.19
C ILE A 4 19.72 2.47 -28.85
N TYR A 5 20.41 1.38 -28.54
CA TYR A 5 19.78 0.12 -28.13
C TYR A 5 19.93 -0.06 -26.61
N GLY A 6 19.07 -0.81 -26.01
CA GLY A 6 19.08 -1.13 -24.59
C GLY A 6 17.83 -0.62 -23.86
N ASN A 7 17.82 -0.84 -22.54
CA ASN A 7 16.75 -0.39 -21.67
C ASN A 7 16.85 1.14 -21.46
N THR A 8 15.78 1.87 -21.66
CA THR A 8 15.72 3.32 -21.39
C THR A 8 15.53 3.66 -19.91
N ASN A 9 15.23 2.68 -19.07
CA ASN A 9 15.12 2.87 -17.63
C ASN A 9 16.52 2.87 -17.00
N TYR A 10 17.04 4.07 -16.74
CA TYR A 10 18.40 4.25 -16.17
C TYR A 10 18.55 3.60 -14.79
N ALA A 11 17.48 3.48 -14.00
CA ALA A 11 17.55 2.83 -12.68
C ALA A 11 17.83 1.33 -12.83
N ILE A 12 17.20 0.65 -13.76
CA ILE A 12 17.48 -0.77 -14.08
C ILE A 12 18.89 -0.94 -14.61
N GLN A 13 19.33 -0.04 -15.50
CA GLN A 13 20.71 -0.08 -16.01
C GLN A 13 21.75 0.08 -14.87
N TYR A 14 21.54 1.06 -14.00
CA TYR A 14 22.40 1.28 -12.84
C TYR A 14 22.45 0.07 -11.93
N LEU A 15 21.28 -0.49 -11.56
CA LEU A 15 21.20 -1.66 -10.70
C LEU A 15 21.93 -2.86 -11.30
N ASN A 16 21.81 -3.11 -12.60
CA ASN A 16 22.49 -4.23 -13.25
C ASN A 16 24.00 -4.02 -13.35
N GLN A 17 24.48 -2.79 -13.49
CA GLN A 17 25.92 -2.47 -13.56
C GLN A 17 26.60 -2.51 -12.20
N GLU A 18 25.98 -1.91 -11.19
CA GLU A 18 26.56 -1.81 -9.85
C GLU A 18 26.34 -3.07 -9.00
N PHE A 19 25.25 -3.80 -9.26
CA PHE A 19 24.88 -5.01 -8.52
C PHE A 19 24.64 -6.20 -9.47
N PRO A 20 25.68 -6.66 -10.18
CA PRO A 20 25.54 -7.80 -11.09
C PRO A 20 25.23 -9.08 -10.32
N GLY A 21 24.13 -9.74 -10.66
CA GLY A 21 23.70 -10.98 -10.03
C GLY A 21 22.57 -10.82 -9.03
N GLN A 22 22.49 -11.73 -8.06
CA GLN A 22 21.48 -11.69 -7.04
C GLN A 22 21.85 -10.70 -5.93
N ILE A 23 20.98 -9.76 -5.65
CA ILE A 23 21.13 -8.81 -4.53
C ILE A 23 20.62 -9.51 -3.26
N GLU A 24 21.49 -9.66 -2.27
CA GLU A 24 21.13 -10.10 -0.93
C GLU A 24 20.53 -8.92 -0.17
N TRP A 25 19.51 -9.17 0.61
CA TRP A 25 18.85 -8.16 1.43
C TRP A 25 18.47 -8.70 2.80
N ASP A 26 18.41 -7.82 3.79
CA ASP A 26 17.95 -8.13 5.14
C ASP A 26 16.84 -7.16 5.53
N PRO A 27 15.63 -7.64 5.88
CA PRO A 27 14.52 -6.79 6.34
C PRO A 27 14.89 -5.83 7.47
N LYS A 28 15.88 -6.19 8.30
CA LYS A 28 16.35 -5.35 9.41
C LYS A 28 17.00 -4.04 8.98
N HIS A 29 17.43 -3.93 7.72
CA HIS A 29 18.03 -2.72 7.18
C HIS A 29 17.02 -1.82 6.46
N ILE A 30 15.75 -2.21 6.42
CA ILE A 30 14.70 -1.49 5.72
C ILE A 30 13.62 -1.14 6.74
N ASN A 31 13.41 0.17 6.95
CA ASN A 31 12.39 0.65 7.88
C ASN A 31 11.02 0.62 7.21
N ILE A 32 10.22 -0.40 7.58
CA ILE A 32 8.85 -0.58 7.12
C ILE A 32 7.93 -0.13 8.24
N THR A 33 7.14 0.90 8.00
CA THR A 33 6.24 1.45 9.00
C THR A 33 4.79 1.27 8.58
N SER A 34 4.04 0.53 9.38
CA SER A 34 2.57 0.45 9.30
C SER A 34 1.97 1.69 9.94
N ILE A 35 0.98 2.29 9.28
CA ILE A 35 0.26 3.46 9.81
C ILE A 35 -1.25 3.25 9.74
N ASP A 36 -1.95 3.95 10.63
CA ASP A 36 -3.39 4.15 10.60
C ASP A 36 -3.74 5.50 11.23
N ILE A 37 -4.72 6.22 10.67
CA ILE A 37 -5.17 7.52 11.16
C ILE A 37 -6.63 7.49 11.55
N GLU A 38 -6.97 8.27 12.57
CA GLU A 38 -8.35 8.59 12.92
C GLU A 38 -8.63 10.06 12.74
N THR A 39 -9.81 10.37 12.22
CA THR A 39 -10.25 11.73 11.94
C THR A 39 -11.58 12.03 12.61
N LYS A 40 -11.88 13.30 12.86
CA LYS A 40 -13.25 13.71 13.23
C LYS A 40 -14.25 13.43 12.12
N PHE A 41 -15.50 13.30 12.51
CA PHE A 41 -16.63 12.90 11.67
C PHE A 41 -17.79 13.89 11.89
N GLU A 42 -17.61 15.15 11.42
CA GLU A 42 -18.64 16.18 11.69
C GLU A 42 -19.69 16.26 10.59
N ASP A 43 -19.31 16.15 9.33
CA ASP A 43 -20.17 16.34 8.14
C ASP A 43 -20.10 15.17 7.13
N GLY A 44 -20.26 13.92 7.60
CA GLY A 44 -20.17 12.72 6.74
C GLY A 44 -18.77 12.13 6.69
N PHE A 45 -18.56 11.20 5.77
CA PHE A 45 -17.27 10.50 5.66
C PHE A 45 -16.16 11.47 5.20
N PRO A 46 -15.02 11.55 5.91
CA PRO A 46 -13.94 12.46 5.57
C PRO A 46 -13.37 12.14 4.19
N HIS A 47 -13.34 13.16 3.33
CA HIS A 47 -12.79 13.00 1.97
C HIS A 47 -11.30 13.32 1.95
N PRO A 48 -10.44 12.37 1.50
CA PRO A 48 -8.99 12.57 1.48
C PRO A 48 -8.53 13.75 0.63
N ASP A 49 -9.26 14.03 -0.47
CA ASP A 49 -8.93 15.12 -1.40
C ASP A 49 -9.15 16.51 -0.79
N ILE A 50 -10.07 16.62 0.19
CA ILE A 50 -10.41 17.88 0.87
C ILE A 50 -9.65 17.98 2.19
N ALA A 51 -9.61 16.89 2.97
CA ALA A 51 -8.96 16.76 4.28
C ALA A 51 -9.30 17.93 5.23
N ASP A 52 -10.57 18.29 5.31
CA ASP A 52 -11.08 19.45 6.07
C ASP A 52 -11.26 19.14 7.57
N GLN A 53 -11.37 17.88 7.92
CA GLN A 53 -11.62 17.46 9.30
C GLN A 53 -10.31 17.16 10.04
N GLU A 54 -10.31 17.36 11.36
CA GLU A 54 -9.15 17.22 12.22
C GLU A 54 -8.69 15.76 12.34
N VAL A 55 -7.39 15.53 12.23
CA VAL A 55 -6.76 14.25 12.58
C VAL A 55 -6.66 14.15 14.09
N THR A 56 -7.27 13.13 14.67
CA THR A 56 -7.42 12.97 16.12
C THR A 56 -6.45 11.98 16.75
N ALA A 57 -5.98 11.01 15.96
CA ALA A 57 -4.92 10.08 16.36
C ALA A 57 -4.16 9.58 15.13
N ILE A 58 -2.89 9.27 15.33
CA ILE A 58 -2.05 8.54 14.36
C ILE A 58 -1.30 7.46 15.13
N THR A 59 -1.40 6.23 14.68
CA THR A 59 -0.57 5.12 15.16
C THR A 59 0.41 4.71 14.07
N CYS A 60 1.67 4.56 14.45
CA CYS A 60 2.74 4.06 13.59
C CYS A 60 3.41 2.86 14.28
N LYS A 61 3.70 1.80 13.54
CA LYS A 61 4.54 0.69 14.01
C LYS A 61 5.60 0.37 12.97
N ASN A 62 6.86 0.37 13.35
CA ASN A 62 7.94 -0.08 12.47
C ASN A 62 8.34 -1.53 12.77
N ASN A 63 9.03 -2.15 11.82
CA ASN A 63 9.50 -3.53 11.92
C ASN A 63 10.82 -3.70 12.67
N ILE A 64 11.46 -2.60 13.11
CA ILE A 64 12.83 -2.63 13.67
C ILE A 64 12.80 -2.81 15.18
N ASP A 65 11.96 -2.06 15.90
CA ASP A 65 11.93 -2.00 17.36
C ASP A 65 10.68 -2.58 18.02
N ASP A 66 9.71 -3.04 17.20
CA ASP A 66 8.46 -3.65 17.63
C ASP A 66 7.62 -2.74 18.58
N ILE A 67 7.71 -1.41 18.37
CA ILE A 67 7.03 -0.40 19.17
C ILE A 67 5.92 0.28 18.37
N TYR A 68 4.76 0.45 19.01
CA TYR A 68 3.66 1.27 18.51
C TYR A 68 3.85 2.70 18.99
N TYR A 69 4.14 3.60 18.07
CA TYR A 69 4.24 5.04 18.32
C TYR A 69 2.89 5.68 18.05
N VAL A 70 2.30 6.24 19.09
CA VAL A 70 0.94 6.76 19.02
C VAL A 70 0.94 8.25 19.33
N PHE A 71 0.35 9.04 18.44
CA PHE A 71 0.21 10.49 18.57
C PHE A 71 -1.26 10.84 18.75
N GLY A 72 -1.60 11.61 19.78
CA GLY A 72 -2.98 12.02 20.05
C GLY A 72 -3.03 13.22 20.98
N CYS A 73 -4.20 13.85 21.10
CA CYS A 73 -4.36 15.10 21.87
C CYS A 73 -5.00 14.91 23.25
N GLY A 74 -5.52 13.73 23.56
CA GLY A 74 -6.16 13.44 24.86
C GLY A 74 -5.24 12.76 25.86
N GLU A 75 -5.82 12.42 27.02
CA GLU A 75 -5.12 11.65 28.05
C GLU A 75 -5.23 10.14 27.74
N TYR A 76 -4.09 9.48 27.62
CA TYR A 76 -4.02 8.04 27.43
C TYR A 76 -3.05 7.44 28.44
N ASP A 77 -3.49 6.42 29.14
CA ASP A 77 -2.72 5.71 30.15
C ASP A 77 -2.21 4.39 29.55
N VAL A 78 -0.93 4.34 29.24
CA VAL A 78 -0.28 3.17 28.62
C VAL A 78 -0.41 1.93 29.52
N GLU A 79 -0.48 2.09 30.86
CA GLU A 79 -0.64 0.95 31.77
C GLU A 79 -2.04 0.30 31.69
N LYS A 80 -3.01 1.04 31.17
CA LYS A 80 -4.39 0.54 30.95
C LYS A 80 -4.65 0.05 29.52
N SER A 81 -3.65 0.13 28.65
CA SER A 81 -3.75 -0.44 27.33
C SER A 81 -3.96 -1.97 27.38
N TYR A 82 -4.62 -2.53 26.38
CA TYR A 82 -4.66 -3.99 26.23
C TYR A 82 -3.31 -4.55 25.73
N MET A 83 -2.45 -3.68 25.20
CA MET A 83 -1.07 -4.02 24.78
C MET A 83 -0.13 -4.07 26.00
N GLN A 84 1.01 -4.73 25.83
CA GLN A 84 2.07 -4.67 26.86
C GLN A 84 2.65 -3.25 26.94
N THR A 85 2.88 -2.76 28.16
CA THR A 85 3.30 -1.38 28.42
C THR A 85 4.60 -1.00 27.70
N ASN A 86 5.50 -1.95 27.49
CA ASN A 86 6.77 -1.70 26.80
C ASN A 86 6.66 -1.68 25.27
N GLN A 87 5.48 -1.99 24.70
CA GLN A 87 5.24 -1.98 23.26
C GLN A 87 4.54 -0.72 22.76
N VAL A 88 4.14 0.19 23.66
CA VAL A 88 3.42 1.41 23.29
C VAL A 88 4.13 2.64 23.81
N ILE A 89 4.43 3.57 22.92
CA ILE A 89 4.91 4.91 23.27
C ILE A 89 3.84 5.91 22.83
N TYR A 90 3.10 6.43 23.81
CA TYR A 90 2.10 7.46 23.56
C TYR A 90 2.70 8.85 23.72
N THR A 91 2.55 9.68 22.70
CA THR A 91 2.95 11.08 22.70
C THR A 91 1.72 11.97 22.73
N LYS A 92 1.44 12.57 23.89
CA LYS A 92 0.38 13.56 24.01
C LYS A 92 0.80 14.86 23.34
N CYS A 93 -0.01 15.34 22.41
CA CYS A 93 0.14 16.61 21.70
C CYS A 93 -0.83 17.67 22.25
N ASN A 94 -0.45 18.94 22.19
CA ASN A 94 -1.31 20.04 22.66
C ASN A 94 -2.46 20.33 21.68
N ASP A 95 -2.23 20.11 20.39
CA ASP A 95 -3.17 20.33 19.31
C ASP A 95 -2.83 19.45 18.09
N GLU A 96 -3.69 19.46 17.10
CA GLU A 96 -3.50 18.72 15.83
C GLU A 96 -2.20 19.11 15.12
N LYS A 97 -1.85 20.40 15.14
CA LYS A 97 -0.65 20.88 14.47
C LYS A 97 0.61 20.25 15.06
N GLU A 98 0.70 20.16 16.37
CA GLU A 98 1.81 19.47 17.04
C GLU A 98 1.79 17.97 16.70
N LEU A 99 0.60 17.33 16.69
CA LEU A 99 0.43 15.94 16.34
C LEU A 99 0.99 15.65 14.92
N LEU A 100 0.56 16.42 13.93
CA LEU A 100 1.03 16.29 12.55
C LEU A 100 2.53 16.57 12.41
N MET A 101 3.05 17.55 13.10
CA MET A 101 4.50 17.85 13.09
C MET A 101 5.33 16.71 13.70
N ARG A 102 4.88 16.10 14.81
CA ARG A 102 5.55 14.95 15.42
C ARG A 102 5.51 13.72 14.52
N TYR A 103 4.38 13.49 13.88
CA TYR A 103 4.26 12.45 12.86
C TYR A 103 5.27 12.67 11.71
N VAL A 104 5.35 13.87 11.14
CA VAL A 104 6.32 14.17 10.08
C VAL A 104 7.77 13.94 10.54
N ILE A 105 8.10 14.27 11.79
CA ILE A 105 9.44 14.00 12.34
C ILE A 105 9.68 12.49 12.45
N HIS A 106 8.70 11.74 12.93
CA HIS A 106 8.79 10.29 13.09
C HIS A 106 9.00 9.58 11.73
N MET A 107 8.44 10.12 10.66
CA MET A 107 8.50 9.51 9.32
C MET A 107 9.79 9.81 8.53
N GLN A 108 10.77 10.54 9.09
CA GLN A 108 11.97 10.97 8.35
C GLN A 108 12.87 9.82 7.89
N ASP A 109 12.91 8.72 8.65
CA ASP A 109 13.80 7.58 8.38
C ASP A 109 13.03 6.35 7.85
N VAL A 110 11.82 6.56 7.31
CA VAL A 110 10.97 5.47 6.81
C VAL A 110 11.25 5.21 5.33
N ASP A 111 11.51 3.96 4.99
CA ASP A 111 11.74 3.51 3.60
C ASP A 111 10.42 3.08 2.94
N ILE A 112 9.57 2.38 3.69
CA ILE A 112 8.30 1.82 3.20
C ILE A 112 7.19 2.16 4.17
N ILE A 113 6.11 2.76 3.66
CA ILE A 113 4.86 2.95 4.37
C ILE A 113 3.88 1.87 3.94
N THR A 114 3.26 1.22 4.92
CA THR A 114 2.19 0.26 4.70
C THR A 114 1.00 0.55 5.62
N GLY A 115 -0.11 -0.12 5.39
CA GLY A 115 -1.35 0.00 6.15
C GLY A 115 -2.54 -0.44 5.30
N TRP A 116 -3.74 -0.40 5.85
CA TRP A 116 -4.93 -0.85 5.16
C TRP A 116 -5.60 0.26 4.36
N ASN A 117 -5.50 0.22 3.03
CA ASN A 117 -6.02 1.25 2.12
C ASN A 117 -5.31 2.62 2.25
N VAL A 118 -4.10 2.63 2.77
CA VAL A 118 -3.33 3.86 3.05
C VAL A 118 -3.06 4.69 1.79
N ARG A 119 -2.92 4.04 0.65
CA ARG A 119 -2.66 4.72 -0.63
C ARG A 119 -3.78 5.63 -1.08
N PHE A 120 -5.03 5.29 -0.75
CA PHE A 120 -6.22 6.00 -1.20
C PHE A 120 -6.96 6.73 -0.08
N PHE A 121 -6.52 6.59 1.18
CA PHE A 121 -7.12 7.31 2.30
C PHE A 121 -6.07 8.01 3.15
N ASP A 122 -5.27 7.29 3.94
CA ASP A 122 -4.40 7.88 4.95
C ASP A 122 -3.34 8.83 4.36
N ILE A 123 -2.64 8.39 3.32
CA ILE A 123 -1.58 9.20 2.70
C ILE A 123 -2.14 10.45 2.02
N PRO A 124 -3.18 10.38 1.16
CA PRO A 124 -3.79 11.58 0.61
C PRO A 124 -4.33 12.51 1.69
N TYR A 125 -4.98 11.96 2.71
CA TYR A 125 -5.50 12.74 3.83
C TYR A 125 -4.38 13.48 4.56
N LEU A 126 -3.32 12.79 4.96
CA LEU A 126 -2.18 13.37 5.68
C LEU A 126 -1.44 14.41 4.84
N VAL A 127 -1.19 14.14 3.55
CA VAL A 127 -0.51 15.11 2.67
C VAL A 127 -1.33 16.40 2.58
N ASN A 128 -2.62 16.31 2.28
CA ASN A 128 -3.50 17.47 2.16
C ASN A 128 -3.68 18.19 3.51
N ARG A 129 -3.87 17.45 4.61
CA ARG A 129 -4.07 18.01 5.94
C ARG A 129 -2.81 18.71 6.47
N ILE A 130 -1.65 18.08 6.32
CA ILE A 130 -0.38 18.69 6.74
C ILE A 130 -0.10 19.95 5.91
N ALA A 131 -0.37 19.95 4.61
CA ALA A 131 -0.23 21.14 3.79
C ALA A 131 -1.13 22.29 4.27
N SER A 132 -2.38 21.98 4.63
CA SER A 132 -3.36 22.96 5.12
C SER A 132 -3.02 23.50 6.52
N VAL A 133 -2.68 22.62 7.47
CA VAL A 133 -2.50 22.98 8.89
C VAL A 133 -1.08 23.45 9.20
N CYS A 134 -0.07 22.77 8.62
CA CYS A 134 1.34 23.01 8.92
C CYS A 134 2.08 23.76 7.80
N GLY A 135 1.49 23.81 6.60
CA GLY A 135 2.05 24.44 5.41
C GLY A 135 2.89 23.49 4.56
N GLU A 136 3.02 23.82 3.26
CA GLU A 136 3.70 22.98 2.25
C GLU A 136 5.15 22.63 2.61
N THR A 137 5.87 23.54 3.29
CA THR A 137 7.26 23.29 3.67
C THR A 137 7.39 22.11 4.65
N ILE A 138 6.43 21.95 5.54
CA ILE A 138 6.38 20.81 6.47
C ILE A 138 5.89 19.55 5.73
N MET A 139 4.86 19.69 4.91
CA MET A 139 4.33 18.59 4.10
C MET A 139 5.42 17.95 3.23
N LYS A 140 6.25 18.75 2.56
CA LYS A 140 7.36 18.25 1.74
C LYS A 140 8.38 17.41 2.50
N LYS A 141 8.45 17.52 3.82
CA LYS A 141 9.32 16.69 4.65
C LYS A 141 8.85 15.24 4.78
N LEU A 142 7.65 14.88 4.30
CA LEU A 142 7.24 13.49 4.14
C LEU A 142 8.05 12.75 3.06
N SER A 143 8.79 13.48 2.24
CA SER A 143 9.76 12.94 1.28
C SER A 143 11.18 13.35 1.71
N PRO A 144 12.15 12.42 1.79
CA PRO A 144 13.53 12.75 2.10
C PRO A 144 14.15 13.71 1.07
N TRP A 145 13.60 13.77 -0.13
CA TRP A 145 14.05 14.67 -1.20
C TRP A 145 13.20 15.94 -1.33
N GLY A 146 12.17 16.09 -0.48
CA GLY A 146 11.25 17.22 -0.53
C GLY A 146 10.40 17.27 -1.80
N ASP A 147 10.24 16.14 -2.49
CA ASP A 147 9.48 16.02 -3.74
C ASP A 147 8.30 15.05 -3.54
N ILE A 148 7.10 15.60 -3.71
CA ILE A 148 5.83 14.85 -3.59
C ILE A 148 5.02 15.14 -4.85
N ALA A 149 4.74 14.09 -5.60
CA ALA A 149 3.99 14.18 -6.84
C ALA A 149 2.55 13.68 -6.64
N GLU A 150 1.60 14.56 -6.92
CA GLU A 150 0.19 14.17 -7.00
C GLU A 150 -0.06 13.33 -8.25
N ARG A 151 -0.84 12.27 -8.11
CA ARG A 151 -1.32 11.45 -9.21
C ARG A 151 -2.81 11.18 -9.07
N LYS A 152 -3.52 11.19 -10.19
CA LYS A 152 -4.91 10.75 -10.27
C LYS A 152 -4.96 9.39 -10.94
N ILE A 153 -5.62 8.46 -10.28
CA ILE A 153 -5.78 7.09 -10.75
C ILE A 153 -7.28 6.85 -10.96
N GLU A 154 -7.66 6.45 -12.15
CA GLU A 154 -9.02 6.02 -12.43
C GLU A 154 -9.22 4.57 -11.97
N THR A 155 -10.13 4.37 -11.03
CA THR A 155 -10.49 3.04 -10.52
C THR A 155 -12.00 2.90 -10.56
N PHE A 156 -12.48 1.93 -11.33
CA PHE A 156 -13.93 1.67 -11.53
C PHE A 156 -14.74 2.92 -11.96
N GLY A 157 -14.18 3.75 -12.84
CA GLY A 157 -14.83 4.96 -13.34
C GLY A 157 -14.82 6.16 -12.38
N HIS A 158 -14.11 6.06 -11.28
CA HIS A 158 -13.90 7.17 -10.34
C HIS A 158 -12.43 7.58 -10.33
N GLU A 159 -12.16 8.87 -10.48
CA GLU A 159 -10.82 9.42 -10.22
C GLU A 159 -10.57 9.43 -8.70
N ARG A 160 -9.42 8.93 -8.31
CA ARG A 160 -8.92 8.98 -6.93
C ARG A 160 -7.57 9.68 -6.91
N GLN A 161 -7.42 10.62 -5.98
CA GLN A 161 -6.15 11.26 -5.71
C GLN A 161 -5.24 10.29 -4.96
N THR A 162 -3.97 10.28 -5.33
CA THR A 162 -2.91 9.58 -4.61
C THR A 162 -1.63 10.39 -4.72
N PHE A 163 -0.68 10.14 -3.83
CA PHE A 163 0.59 10.85 -3.81
C PHE A 163 1.75 9.86 -3.91
N GLU A 164 2.78 10.28 -4.63
CA GLU A 164 4.06 9.62 -4.70
C GLU A 164 5.06 10.42 -3.86
N LEU A 165 5.46 9.88 -2.73
CA LEU A 165 6.48 10.45 -1.86
C LEU A 165 7.84 9.99 -2.39
N LYS A 166 8.57 10.88 -3.06
CA LYS A 166 9.86 10.49 -3.64
C LYS A 166 10.86 10.09 -2.54
N GLY A 167 11.43 8.90 -2.70
CA GLY A 167 12.33 8.29 -1.71
C GLY A 167 11.64 7.42 -0.67
N VAL A 168 10.31 7.44 -0.59
CA VAL A 168 9.52 6.54 0.28
C VAL A 168 8.55 5.73 -0.56
N THR A 169 8.51 4.44 -0.36
CA THR A 169 7.60 3.55 -1.08
C THR A 169 6.30 3.36 -0.30
N ILE A 170 5.17 3.45 -0.96
CA ILE A 170 3.87 3.12 -0.38
C ILE A 170 3.46 1.73 -0.88
N LEU A 171 3.51 0.74 0.03
CA LEU A 171 3.04 -0.62 -0.20
C LEU A 171 1.73 -0.83 0.58
N ASP A 172 0.61 -0.49 -0.04
CA ASP A 172 -0.72 -0.65 0.57
C ASP A 172 -1.04 -2.13 0.82
N TYR A 173 -1.26 -2.50 2.07
CA TYR A 173 -1.46 -3.91 2.45
C TYR A 173 -2.73 -4.50 1.83
N LEU A 174 -3.79 -3.71 1.66
CA LEU A 174 -5.01 -4.14 0.98
C LEU A 174 -4.76 -4.47 -0.49
N GLU A 175 -3.96 -3.65 -1.19
CA GLU A 175 -3.60 -3.90 -2.59
C GLU A 175 -2.73 -5.17 -2.71
N ILE A 176 -1.74 -5.32 -1.83
CA ILE A 176 -0.86 -6.50 -1.76
C ILE A 176 -1.69 -7.75 -1.45
N TYR A 177 -2.57 -7.68 -0.47
CA TYR A 177 -3.46 -8.79 -0.11
C TYR A 177 -4.32 -9.22 -1.31
N LYS A 178 -4.98 -8.30 -2.00
CA LYS A 178 -5.78 -8.60 -3.19
C LYS A 178 -4.97 -9.21 -4.32
N LYS A 179 -3.71 -8.79 -4.46
CA LYS A 179 -2.84 -9.26 -5.55
C LYS A 179 -2.31 -10.67 -5.31
N PHE A 180 -1.88 -10.97 -4.09
CA PHE A 180 -1.17 -12.20 -3.80
C PHE A 180 -2.02 -13.27 -3.11
N THR A 181 -3.27 -12.96 -2.75
CA THR A 181 -4.24 -13.97 -2.30
C THR A 181 -5.23 -14.28 -3.42
N TYR A 182 -5.24 -15.54 -3.85
CA TYR A 182 -6.03 -15.97 -5.02
C TYR A 182 -7.49 -16.28 -4.72
N VAL A 183 -7.88 -16.29 -3.46
CA VAL A 183 -9.27 -16.59 -3.04
C VAL A 183 -10.05 -15.29 -2.88
N PRO A 184 -11.07 -15.03 -3.73
CA PRO A 184 -11.91 -13.86 -3.56
C PRO A 184 -12.61 -13.87 -2.20
N ARG A 185 -12.71 -12.70 -1.57
CA ARG A 185 -13.39 -12.51 -0.28
C ARG A 185 -14.72 -11.78 -0.47
N GLU A 186 -15.69 -12.05 0.39
CA GLU A 186 -16.99 -11.37 0.39
C GLU A 186 -16.84 -9.87 0.71
N SER A 187 -15.87 -9.53 1.55
CA SER A 187 -15.53 -8.16 1.92
C SER A 187 -14.02 -8.01 2.10
N TYR A 188 -13.50 -6.85 1.70
CA TYR A 188 -12.10 -6.47 1.90
C TYR A 188 -11.94 -5.40 2.99
N LYS A 189 -12.89 -5.26 3.91
CA LYS A 189 -12.73 -4.47 5.12
C LYS A 189 -11.73 -5.15 6.05
N LEU A 190 -10.90 -4.39 6.74
CA LEU A 190 -9.88 -4.92 7.66
C LEU A 190 -10.48 -5.85 8.71
N ASP A 191 -11.63 -5.48 9.28
CA ASP A 191 -12.34 -6.32 10.25
C ASP A 191 -12.71 -7.70 9.70
N HIS A 192 -13.20 -7.75 8.45
CA HIS A 192 -13.56 -9.02 7.80
C HIS A 192 -12.33 -9.87 7.50
N ILE A 193 -11.29 -9.26 6.96
CA ILE A 193 -10.05 -9.97 6.62
C ILE A 193 -9.33 -10.43 7.88
N GLY A 194 -9.27 -9.60 8.93
CA GLY A 194 -8.76 -10.00 10.24
C GLY A 194 -9.49 -11.21 10.81
N HIS A 195 -10.82 -11.23 10.71
CA HIS A 195 -11.61 -12.37 11.13
C HIS A 195 -11.35 -13.64 10.31
N VAL A 196 -11.32 -13.52 8.99
CA VAL A 196 -11.10 -14.68 8.09
C VAL A 196 -9.69 -15.25 8.24
N GLU A 197 -8.69 -14.39 8.31
CA GLU A 197 -7.30 -14.81 8.34
C GLU A 197 -6.80 -15.12 9.75
N LEU A 198 -7.15 -14.31 10.74
CA LEU A 198 -6.62 -14.44 12.11
C LEU A 198 -7.63 -15.02 13.11
N GLY A 199 -8.91 -15.04 12.76
CA GLY A 199 -10.00 -15.33 13.73
C GLY A 199 -10.30 -14.16 14.65
N GLU A 200 -9.78 -12.97 14.37
CA GLU A 200 -9.89 -11.78 15.19
C GLU A 200 -10.63 -10.66 14.48
N LYS A 201 -11.18 -9.75 15.28
CA LYS A 201 -11.90 -8.58 14.81
C LYS A 201 -11.31 -7.32 15.40
N LYS A 202 -11.67 -6.18 14.81
CA LYS A 202 -11.45 -4.87 15.40
C LYS A 202 -12.08 -4.78 16.80
N LEU A 203 -11.60 -3.84 17.61
CA LEU A 203 -12.27 -3.54 18.87
C LEU A 203 -13.69 -2.99 18.59
N SER A 204 -14.71 -3.56 19.21
CA SER A 204 -16.07 -3.05 19.04
C SER A 204 -16.26 -1.75 19.82
N TYR A 205 -16.94 -0.80 19.20
CA TYR A 205 -17.39 0.45 19.81
C TYR A 205 -18.92 0.67 19.65
N GLU A 206 -19.64 -0.39 19.32
CA GLU A 206 -21.11 -0.37 19.09
C GLU A 206 -21.87 0.25 20.26
N GLU A 207 -21.39 0.09 21.50
CA GLU A 207 -21.99 0.70 22.69
C GLU A 207 -21.94 2.24 22.71
N PHE A 208 -21.05 2.85 21.89
CA PHE A 208 -20.93 4.30 21.76
C PHE A 208 -21.67 4.85 20.53
N GLY A 209 -22.02 3.99 19.56
CA GLY A 209 -22.72 4.34 18.34
C GLY A 209 -21.81 4.82 17.22
N ASP A 210 -20.89 5.78 17.47
CA ASP A 210 -19.92 6.25 16.49
C ASP A 210 -18.55 6.59 17.14
N LEU A 211 -17.54 6.78 16.30
CA LEU A 211 -16.17 7.08 16.74
C LEU A 211 -16.00 8.44 17.39
N ASN A 212 -16.79 9.45 17.03
CA ASN A 212 -16.76 10.76 17.69
C ASN A 212 -17.23 10.67 19.14
N ILE A 213 -18.28 9.89 19.36
CA ILE A 213 -18.78 9.66 20.71
C ILE A 213 -17.76 8.86 21.52
N LEU A 214 -17.12 7.86 20.91
CA LEU A 214 -16.02 7.12 21.55
C LEU A 214 -14.88 8.07 21.92
N TYR A 215 -14.42 8.90 20.97
CA TYR A 215 -13.37 9.91 21.21
C TYR A 215 -13.71 10.82 22.40
N ALA A 216 -14.94 11.32 22.46
CA ALA A 216 -15.35 12.25 23.51
C ALA A 216 -15.59 11.59 24.87
N LYS A 217 -16.08 10.35 24.93
CA LYS A 217 -16.50 9.68 26.17
C LYS A 217 -15.47 8.70 26.71
N ASN A 218 -14.68 8.07 25.85
CA ASN A 218 -13.71 7.06 26.25
C ASN A 218 -12.46 7.11 25.36
N TYR A 219 -11.64 8.15 25.57
CA TYR A 219 -10.44 8.39 24.82
C TYR A 219 -9.43 7.24 24.93
N GLN A 220 -9.37 6.56 26.08
CA GLN A 220 -8.54 5.37 26.27
C GLN A 220 -8.88 4.29 25.23
N LYS A 221 -10.15 3.91 25.14
CA LYS A 221 -10.61 2.90 24.18
C LYS A 221 -10.48 3.38 22.73
N PHE A 222 -10.59 4.68 22.48
CA PHE A 222 -10.41 5.26 21.16
C PHE A 222 -8.97 5.07 20.64
N ILE A 223 -7.98 5.32 21.49
CA ILE A 223 -6.57 5.07 21.15
C ILE A 223 -6.30 3.58 21.01
N ASP A 224 -6.81 2.76 21.92
CA ASP A 224 -6.69 1.30 21.80
C ASP A 224 -7.30 0.77 20.50
N TYR A 225 -8.38 1.38 20.00
CA TYR A 225 -9.00 1.04 18.71
C TYR A 225 -8.03 1.33 17.54
N ASN A 226 -7.43 2.53 17.50
CA ASN A 226 -6.46 2.88 16.46
C ASN A 226 -5.20 2.00 16.50
N ILE A 227 -4.69 1.66 17.70
CA ILE A 227 -3.59 0.71 17.87
C ILE A 227 -3.98 -0.68 17.32
N LYS A 228 -5.22 -1.13 17.58
CA LYS A 228 -5.70 -2.44 17.11
C LYS A 228 -5.75 -2.56 15.59
N ASP A 229 -6.05 -1.48 14.89
CA ASP A 229 -6.06 -1.48 13.43
C ASP A 229 -4.65 -1.70 12.86
N VAL A 230 -3.63 -1.08 13.45
CA VAL A 230 -2.23 -1.31 13.07
C VAL A 230 -1.76 -2.72 13.50
N GLU A 231 -2.14 -3.17 14.69
CA GLU A 231 -1.81 -4.53 15.18
C GLU A 231 -2.36 -5.62 14.26
N LEU A 232 -3.58 -5.46 13.75
CA LEU A 232 -4.17 -6.44 12.82
C LEU A 232 -3.33 -6.57 11.54
N ILE A 233 -2.79 -5.46 11.01
CA ILE A 233 -1.93 -5.48 9.82
C ILE A 233 -0.63 -6.21 10.10
N ASP A 234 -0.01 -5.91 11.23
CA ASP A 234 1.23 -6.56 11.67
C ASP A 234 1.04 -8.07 11.81
N ARG A 235 -0.03 -8.51 12.45
CA ARG A 235 -0.36 -9.93 12.60
C ARG A 235 -0.76 -10.61 11.29
N LEU A 236 -1.36 -9.87 10.35
CA LEU A 236 -1.59 -10.36 8.99
C LEU A 236 -0.26 -10.59 8.28
N GLU A 237 0.71 -9.66 8.42
CA GLU A 237 2.04 -9.84 7.85
C GLU A 237 2.78 -11.01 8.48
N ASP A 238 2.75 -11.16 9.80
CA ASP A 238 3.34 -12.31 10.50
C ASP A 238 2.82 -13.65 9.98
N LYS A 239 1.54 -13.72 9.66
CA LYS A 239 0.90 -14.94 9.15
C LYS A 239 1.13 -15.15 7.65
N LEU A 240 1.01 -14.12 6.85
CA LEU A 240 0.91 -14.21 5.39
C LEU A 240 2.23 -13.88 4.68
N GLY A 241 3.09 -13.05 5.29
CA GLY A 241 4.38 -12.65 4.74
C GLY A 241 4.31 -11.93 3.38
N LEU A 242 3.28 -11.12 3.15
CA LEU A 242 3.02 -10.54 1.84
C LEU A 242 3.96 -9.37 1.51
N ILE A 243 4.35 -8.57 2.48
CA ILE A 243 5.37 -7.53 2.30
C ILE A 243 6.71 -8.20 2.05
N THR A 244 7.05 -9.22 2.84
CA THR A 244 8.26 -10.02 2.65
C THR A 244 8.31 -10.65 1.26
N LEU A 245 7.18 -11.15 0.75
CA LEU A 245 7.06 -11.65 -0.61
C LEU A 245 7.32 -10.55 -1.64
N ALA A 246 6.66 -9.39 -1.50
CA ALA A 246 6.84 -8.25 -2.40
C ALA A 246 8.29 -7.79 -2.46
N MET A 247 8.96 -7.69 -1.32
CA MET A 247 10.37 -7.33 -1.23
C MET A 247 11.26 -8.38 -1.89
N THR A 248 11.02 -9.67 -1.62
CA THR A 248 11.75 -10.76 -2.27
C THR A 248 11.63 -10.69 -3.79
N MET A 249 10.42 -10.39 -4.30
CA MET A 249 10.20 -10.21 -5.74
C MET A 249 10.95 -9.01 -6.30
N ALA A 250 10.98 -7.88 -5.58
CA ALA A 250 11.69 -6.68 -5.98
C ALA A 250 13.20 -6.93 -6.10
N TYR A 251 13.80 -7.53 -5.08
CA TYR A 251 15.23 -7.86 -5.08
C TYR A 251 15.62 -8.89 -6.14
N LYS A 252 14.83 -9.97 -6.29
CA LYS A 252 15.07 -10.97 -7.34
C LYS A 252 14.85 -10.40 -8.75
N GLY A 253 13.86 -9.54 -8.89
CA GLY A 253 13.53 -8.87 -10.17
C GLY A 253 14.48 -7.72 -10.51
N GLY A 254 15.21 -7.16 -9.54
CA GLY A 254 16.01 -5.95 -9.73
C GLY A 254 15.15 -4.73 -10.09
N VAL A 255 14.03 -4.55 -9.39
CA VAL A 255 13.05 -3.46 -9.60
C VAL A 255 12.74 -2.75 -8.28
N ASN A 256 12.12 -1.57 -8.35
CA ASN A 256 11.65 -0.89 -7.15
C ASN A 256 10.49 -1.66 -6.49
N TYR A 257 10.28 -1.45 -5.19
CA TYR A 257 9.21 -2.11 -4.44
C TYR A 257 7.81 -1.86 -5.03
N ASN A 258 7.54 -0.65 -5.53
CA ASN A 258 6.26 -0.34 -6.20
C ASN A 258 6.04 -1.12 -7.51
N ASP A 259 7.13 -1.50 -8.19
CA ASP A 259 7.05 -2.18 -9.48
C ASP A 259 6.54 -3.63 -9.35
N VAL A 260 6.62 -4.22 -8.16
CA VAL A 260 6.11 -5.58 -7.90
C VAL A 260 4.59 -5.66 -8.03
N MET A 261 3.90 -4.53 -7.94
CA MET A 261 2.47 -4.45 -8.19
C MET A 261 2.12 -4.60 -9.67
N GLY A 262 3.09 -4.46 -10.58
CA GLY A 262 2.98 -4.76 -12.02
C GLY A 262 3.81 -5.97 -12.40
N THR A 263 3.36 -6.77 -13.36
CA THR A 263 4.14 -7.93 -13.85
C THR A 263 5.17 -7.53 -14.91
N VAL A 264 4.89 -6.50 -15.69
CA VAL A 264 5.69 -6.09 -16.85
C VAL A 264 7.08 -5.62 -16.42
N ALA A 265 7.18 -4.76 -15.41
CA ALA A 265 8.47 -4.21 -14.97
C ALA A 265 9.43 -5.30 -14.48
N ILE A 266 8.93 -6.29 -13.75
CA ILE A 266 9.73 -7.42 -13.26
C ILE A 266 10.29 -8.24 -14.43
N TRP A 267 9.44 -8.60 -15.38
CA TRP A 267 9.86 -9.37 -16.55
C TRP A 267 10.82 -8.59 -17.44
N ASP A 268 10.56 -7.29 -17.68
CA ASP A 268 11.47 -6.43 -18.44
C ASP A 268 12.86 -6.38 -17.80
N SER A 269 12.93 -6.25 -16.48
CA SER A 269 14.21 -6.20 -15.75
C SER A 269 14.95 -7.55 -15.82
N ILE A 270 14.26 -8.67 -15.58
CA ILE A 270 14.85 -10.01 -15.64
C ILE A 270 15.37 -10.31 -17.04
N ILE A 271 14.54 -10.09 -18.07
CA ILE A 271 14.93 -10.34 -19.46
C ILE A 271 16.10 -9.43 -19.87
N TYR A 272 16.07 -8.15 -19.48
CA TYR A 272 17.18 -7.23 -19.76
C TYR A 272 18.48 -7.74 -19.16
N ARG A 273 18.48 -8.10 -17.89
CA ARG A 273 19.65 -8.63 -17.20
C ARG A 273 20.21 -9.91 -17.86
N ASP A 274 19.32 -10.85 -18.17
CA ASP A 274 19.72 -12.12 -18.79
C ASP A 274 20.31 -11.90 -20.19
N LEU A 275 19.74 -10.99 -20.99
CA LEU A 275 20.26 -10.65 -22.31
C LEU A 275 21.58 -9.87 -22.23
N ASP A 276 21.71 -8.94 -21.27
CA ASP A 276 22.94 -8.17 -21.04
C ASP A 276 24.11 -9.09 -20.68
N MET A 277 23.86 -10.09 -19.80
CA MET A 277 24.89 -11.08 -19.43
C MET A 277 25.43 -11.89 -20.61
N ILE A 278 24.64 -12.12 -21.63
CA ILE A 278 25.06 -12.84 -22.86
C ILE A 278 25.46 -11.89 -24.00
N GLY A 279 25.54 -10.59 -23.73
CA GLY A 279 25.95 -9.56 -24.70
C GLY A 279 24.93 -9.26 -25.78
N VAL A 280 23.65 -9.50 -25.53
CA VAL A 280 22.57 -9.23 -26.49
C VAL A 280 21.88 -7.92 -26.14
N ALA A 281 21.96 -6.95 -27.04
CA ALA A 281 21.31 -5.65 -26.88
C ALA A 281 19.81 -5.75 -27.22
N ILE A 282 18.97 -5.24 -26.32
CA ILE A 282 17.52 -5.15 -26.56
C ILE A 282 17.25 -4.01 -27.54
N PRO A 283 16.49 -4.25 -28.63
CA PRO A 283 16.10 -3.18 -29.55
C PRO A 283 15.14 -2.20 -28.87
N GLN A 284 15.23 -0.92 -29.24
CA GLN A 284 14.27 0.08 -28.78
C GLN A 284 12.84 -0.31 -29.16
N PRO A 285 11.88 -0.17 -28.23
CA PRO A 285 10.48 -0.40 -28.54
C PRO A 285 10.04 0.58 -29.65
N LYS A 286 9.58 0.05 -30.77
CA LYS A 286 8.98 0.86 -31.82
C LYS A 286 7.60 1.32 -31.34
N SER A 287 7.41 2.64 -31.30
CA SER A 287 6.07 3.20 -31.04
C SER A 287 5.18 2.86 -32.24
N HIS A 288 4.33 1.87 -32.10
CA HIS A 288 3.25 1.60 -33.04
C HIS A 288 1.97 2.27 -32.54
N LYS A 289 1.24 2.90 -33.45
CA LYS A 289 -0.12 3.35 -33.13
C LYS A 289 -0.92 2.12 -32.73
N LYS A 290 -1.49 2.14 -31.54
CA LYS A 290 -2.36 1.04 -31.09
C LYS A 290 -3.56 0.96 -32.05
N GLU A 291 -3.61 -0.05 -32.88
CA GLU A 291 -4.80 -0.37 -33.65
C GLU A 291 -5.74 -1.22 -32.79
N SER A 292 -7.00 -0.81 -32.76
CA SER A 292 -8.02 -1.61 -32.10
C SER A 292 -8.29 -2.84 -32.95
N TYR A 293 -8.14 -4.00 -32.37
CA TYR A 293 -8.58 -5.25 -33.00
C TYR A 293 -9.76 -5.84 -32.20
N PRO A 294 -10.72 -6.48 -32.84
CA PRO A 294 -11.85 -7.11 -32.16
C PRO A 294 -11.35 -8.22 -31.26
N GLY A 295 -11.84 -8.25 -30.03
CA GLY A 295 -11.59 -9.34 -29.08
C GLY A 295 -12.22 -10.66 -29.55
N GLY A 296 -12.03 -11.71 -28.76
CA GLY A 296 -12.70 -12.99 -29.01
C GLY A 296 -14.23 -12.84 -29.05
N TYR A 297 -14.90 -13.67 -29.84
CA TYR A 297 -16.35 -13.67 -29.89
C TYR A 297 -16.94 -14.06 -28.54
N VAL A 298 -17.81 -13.22 -28.01
CA VAL A 298 -18.59 -13.49 -26.80
C VAL A 298 -20.06 -13.55 -27.21
N LYS A 299 -20.69 -14.69 -27.00
CA LYS A 299 -22.13 -14.84 -27.24
C LYS A 299 -22.92 -14.16 -26.16
N ASP A 300 -23.93 -13.37 -26.54
CA ASP A 300 -24.82 -12.76 -25.57
C ASP A 300 -25.56 -13.82 -24.73
N PRO A 301 -25.66 -13.63 -23.40
CA PRO A 301 -26.36 -14.57 -22.55
C PRO A 301 -27.87 -14.56 -22.86
N MET A 302 -28.48 -15.73 -22.85
CA MET A 302 -29.95 -15.81 -22.80
C MET A 302 -30.38 -15.54 -21.35
N VAL A 303 -30.92 -14.35 -21.12
CA VAL A 303 -31.35 -13.94 -19.78
C VAL A 303 -32.56 -14.76 -19.34
N GLY A 304 -32.45 -15.41 -18.18
CA GLY A 304 -33.53 -16.20 -17.61
C GLY A 304 -33.06 -17.23 -16.60
N LYS A 305 -34.01 -17.96 -16.02
CA LYS A 305 -33.73 -19.11 -15.19
C LYS A 305 -33.55 -20.33 -16.08
N HIS A 306 -32.44 -21.01 -15.95
CA HIS A 306 -32.11 -22.22 -16.71
C HIS A 306 -31.92 -23.39 -15.77
N ASP A 307 -32.56 -24.53 -16.07
CA ASP A 307 -32.36 -25.78 -15.35
C ASP A 307 -31.26 -26.61 -16.07
N TRP A 308 -30.56 -27.44 -15.29
CA TRP A 308 -29.51 -28.33 -15.78
C TRP A 308 -28.35 -27.63 -16.50
N VAL A 309 -27.86 -26.55 -15.94
CA VAL A 309 -26.70 -25.81 -16.46
C VAL A 309 -25.42 -26.55 -16.14
N VAL A 310 -24.62 -26.81 -17.20
CA VAL A 310 -23.27 -27.38 -17.08
C VAL A 310 -22.29 -26.35 -17.64
N SER A 311 -21.25 -26.03 -16.85
CA SER A 311 -20.17 -25.13 -17.25
C SER A 311 -18.91 -25.93 -17.53
N PHE A 312 -18.30 -25.67 -18.69
CA PHE A 312 -17.00 -26.25 -19.07
C PHE A 312 -16.01 -25.13 -19.26
N ASP A 313 -14.77 -25.34 -18.80
CA ASP A 313 -13.65 -24.49 -19.07
C ASP A 313 -12.48 -25.30 -19.66
N LEU A 314 -11.77 -24.69 -20.61
CA LEU A 314 -10.60 -25.30 -21.23
C LEU A 314 -9.34 -24.82 -20.50
N ASN A 315 -8.80 -25.69 -19.67
CA ASN A 315 -7.61 -25.37 -18.89
C ASN A 315 -6.44 -24.99 -19.82
N SER A 316 -5.83 -23.82 -19.53
CA SER A 316 -4.65 -23.32 -20.27
C SER A 316 -4.86 -23.26 -21.79
N LEU A 317 -6.04 -22.88 -22.28
CA LEU A 317 -6.37 -22.87 -23.71
C LEU A 317 -5.34 -22.11 -24.55
N TYR A 318 -5.02 -20.87 -24.20
CA TYR A 318 -4.06 -20.07 -24.97
C TYR A 318 -2.64 -20.63 -24.96
N PRO A 319 -2.05 -20.98 -23.79
CA PRO A 319 -0.76 -21.66 -23.77
C PRO A 319 -0.73 -22.95 -24.61
N SER A 320 -1.80 -23.73 -24.54
CA SER A 320 -1.89 -24.99 -25.33
C SER A 320 -1.92 -24.73 -26.83
N ILE A 321 -2.65 -23.70 -27.28
CA ILE A 321 -2.69 -23.31 -28.69
C ILE A 321 -1.32 -22.79 -29.16
N ILE A 322 -0.68 -21.94 -28.37
CA ILE A 322 0.66 -21.39 -28.68
C ILE A 322 1.66 -22.53 -28.86
N MET A 323 1.67 -23.50 -27.93
CA MET A 323 2.55 -24.66 -28.03
C MET A 323 2.22 -25.55 -29.22
N GLN A 324 0.92 -25.81 -29.48
CA GLN A 324 0.49 -26.70 -30.57
C GLN A 324 0.81 -26.16 -31.97
N TYR A 325 0.69 -24.84 -32.13
CA TYR A 325 0.88 -24.19 -33.45
C TYR A 325 2.25 -23.47 -33.53
N ASN A 326 3.07 -23.56 -32.50
CA ASN A 326 4.41 -22.93 -32.43
C ASN A 326 4.33 -21.44 -32.81
N MET A 327 3.41 -20.71 -32.15
CA MET A 327 3.21 -19.27 -32.34
C MET A 327 4.24 -18.44 -31.55
#